data_d7f9e14ff521a5efe954198276fbb0fe
#
_entry.id   d7f9e14ff521a5efe954198276fbb0fe
#
_cell.length_a   1.000
_cell.length_b   1.000
_cell.length_c   1.000
_cell.angle_alpha   90.00
_cell.angle_beta   90.00
_cell.angle_gamma   90.00
#
_symmetry.space_group_name_H-M   'P 1'
#
loop_
_entity.id
_entity.type
_entity.pdbx_description
1 polymer ?
#
loop_
_entity_poly.entity_id
_entity_poly.type
_entity_poly.pdbx_seq_one_letter_code
_entity_poly.pdbx_strand_id
1 'polypeptide(L)'
;MAKPGRNDPCPCGSGQKYKRCCLAKDQEAERAALKAAAEARAAEAAEDERDFYGADDDEEEDELTRDSNAIIDLVHEGKLDEAEKAAHEFLERYPYVHDGYDRLGLVYEARGDRKAAADCYRKVVEFVKAHPKQYEPTFTVTFEQMIDELDPPPAT
;
A
#
# COMPACT_ATOMS: atom_id res chain seq x y z
N MET A 1 -46.27 -2.02 4.94
CA MET A 1 -47.37 -1.06 5.32
C MET A 1 -46.84 0.34 5.02
N ALA A 2 -47.67 1.21 4.44
CA ALA A 2 -47.27 2.58 4.12
C ALA A 2 -47.14 3.40 5.41
N LYS A 3 -46.11 4.28 5.51
CA LYS A 3 -45.94 5.18 6.65
C LYS A 3 -47.10 6.16 6.73
N PRO A 4 -47.69 6.40 7.92
CA PRO A 4 -48.76 7.37 8.09
C PRO A 4 -48.27 8.78 7.79
N GLY A 5 -49.13 9.60 7.21
CA GLY A 5 -48.86 11.00 6.98
C GLY A 5 -48.76 11.79 8.30
N ARG A 6 -48.02 12.88 8.32
CA ARG A 6 -47.73 13.68 9.54
C ARG A 6 -49.03 14.13 10.27
N ASN A 7 -50.11 14.33 9.55
CA ASN A 7 -51.37 14.80 10.10
C ASN A 7 -52.42 13.68 10.31
N ASP A 8 -52.11 12.45 9.91
CA ASP A 8 -53.01 11.31 10.09
C ASP A 8 -53.12 10.88 11.55
N PRO A 9 -54.18 10.17 11.93
CA PRO A 9 -54.28 9.59 13.26
C PRO A 9 -53.11 8.66 13.54
N CYS A 10 -52.55 8.75 14.75
CA CYS A 10 -51.41 7.90 15.10
C CYS A 10 -51.80 6.44 15.19
N PRO A 11 -51.10 5.50 14.54
CA PRO A 11 -51.41 4.07 14.54
C PRO A 11 -51.30 3.42 15.93
N CYS A 12 -50.69 4.09 16.90
CA CYS A 12 -50.60 3.59 18.29
C CYS A 12 -51.94 3.66 19.05
N GLY A 13 -52.98 4.19 18.45
CA GLY A 13 -54.31 4.27 19.08
C GLY A 13 -54.49 5.42 20.09
N SER A 14 -53.52 6.35 20.21
CA SER A 14 -53.59 7.47 21.14
C SER A 14 -54.62 8.55 20.79
N GLY A 15 -55.25 8.48 19.61
CA GLY A 15 -56.16 9.51 19.11
C GLY A 15 -55.49 10.83 18.72
N GLN A 16 -54.19 10.95 18.86
CA GLN A 16 -53.41 12.13 18.49
C GLN A 16 -52.92 12.04 17.04
N LYS A 17 -52.59 13.19 16.45
CA LYS A 17 -51.96 13.24 15.14
C LYS A 17 -50.54 12.64 15.22
N TYR A 18 -50.14 11.87 14.21
CA TYR A 18 -48.86 11.17 14.15
C TYR A 18 -47.66 12.07 14.48
N LYS A 19 -47.61 13.32 13.97
CA LYS A 19 -46.57 14.31 14.24
C LYS A 19 -46.43 14.71 15.70
N ARG A 20 -47.46 14.54 16.52
CA ARG A 20 -47.46 14.90 17.96
C ARG A 20 -47.35 13.68 18.86
N CYS A 21 -47.21 12.49 18.29
CA CYS A 21 -47.15 11.23 19.03
C CYS A 21 -45.90 10.41 18.64
N CYS A 22 -46.02 9.49 17.68
CA CYS A 22 -44.93 8.54 17.40
C CYS A 22 -43.92 9.00 16.36
N LEU A 23 -44.17 10.09 15.61
CA LEU A 23 -43.28 10.54 14.54
C LEU A 23 -41.84 10.72 15.01
N ALA A 24 -41.61 11.35 16.16
CA ALA A 24 -40.24 11.58 16.68
C ALA A 24 -39.55 10.27 17.03
N LYS A 25 -40.26 9.34 17.65
CA LYS A 25 -39.72 8.00 18.00
C LYS A 25 -39.37 7.19 16.75
N ASP A 26 -40.27 7.21 15.75
CA ASP A 26 -40.06 6.47 14.51
C ASP A 26 -38.91 7.04 13.69
N GLN A 27 -38.71 8.37 13.69
CA GLN A 27 -37.59 9.03 13.07
C GLN A 27 -36.27 8.71 13.79
N GLU A 28 -36.28 8.66 15.12
CA GLU A 28 -35.12 8.28 15.92
C GLU A 28 -34.72 6.83 15.69
N ALA A 29 -35.70 5.91 15.67
CA ALA A 29 -35.49 4.51 15.35
C ALA A 29 -34.95 4.31 13.92
N GLU A 30 -35.47 5.08 12.94
CA GLU A 30 -34.96 5.05 11.56
C GLU A 30 -33.51 5.55 11.45
N ARG A 31 -33.18 6.64 12.16
CA ARG A 31 -31.79 7.14 12.23
C ARG A 31 -30.86 6.15 12.90
N ALA A 32 -31.30 5.52 13.98
CA ALA A 32 -30.50 4.49 14.66
C ALA A 32 -30.29 3.27 13.76
N ALA A 33 -31.31 2.84 13.02
CA ALA A 33 -31.18 1.73 12.08
C ALA A 33 -30.25 2.06 10.91
N LEU A 34 -30.32 3.29 10.36
CA LEU A 34 -29.39 3.74 9.30
C LEU A 34 -27.95 3.83 9.80
N LYS A 35 -27.76 4.31 11.03
CA LYS A 35 -26.43 4.36 11.65
C LYS A 35 -25.85 2.96 11.86
N ALA A 36 -26.64 2.05 12.42
CA ALA A 36 -26.23 0.65 12.62
C ALA A 36 -25.92 -0.05 11.29
N ALA A 37 -26.70 0.20 10.24
CA ALA A 37 -26.43 -0.35 8.91
C ALA A 37 -25.16 0.23 8.27
N ALA A 38 -24.84 1.51 8.53
CA ALA A 38 -23.61 2.15 8.08
C ALA A 38 -22.39 1.60 8.83
N GLU A 39 -22.52 1.40 10.15
CA GLU A 39 -21.47 0.79 10.97
C GLU A 39 -21.22 -0.68 10.58
N ALA A 40 -22.26 -1.45 10.29
CA ALA A 40 -22.13 -2.82 9.81
C ALA A 40 -21.42 -2.89 8.44
N ARG A 41 -21.77 -1.99 7.49
CA ARG A 41 -21.07 -1.91 6.20
C ARG A 41 -19.62 -1.48 6.33
N ALA A 42 -19.33 -0.57 7.27
CA ALA A 42 -17.96 -0.16 7.53
C ALA A 42 -17.15 -1.30 8.18
N ALA A 43 -17.77 -2.13 9.01
CA ALA A 43 -17.14 -3.32 9.58
C ALA A 43 -16.89 -4.40 8.51
N GLU A 44 -17.89 -4.67 7.63
CA GLU A 44 -17.70 -5.60 6.50
C GLU A 44 -16.59 -5.12 5.54
N ALA A 45 -16.53 -3.81 5.24
CA ALA A 45 -15.47 -3.25 4.39
C ALA A 45 -14.08 -3.34 5.06
N ALA A 46 -14.02 -3.19 6.39
CA ALA A 46 -12.77 -3.35 7.15
C ALA A 46 -12.31 -4.82 7.26
N GLU A 47 -13.25 -5.77 7.23
CA GLU A 47 -12.93 -7.20 7.15
C GLU A 47 -12.44 -7.58 5.74
N ASP A 48 -13.04 -7.02 4.68
CA ASP A 48 -12.64 -7.25 3.29
C ASP A 48 -11.25 -6.62 2.99
N GLU A 49 -10.96 -5.43 3.58
CA GLU A 49 -9.61 -4.85 3.50
C GLU A 49 -8.57 -5.67 4.29
N ARG A 50 -8.92 -6.29 5.39
CA ARG A 50 -8.03 -7.19 6.14
C ARG A 50 -7.71 -8.45 5.36
N ASP A 51 -8.69 -9.05 4.68
CA ASP A 51 -8.47 -10.21 3.81
C ASP A 51 -7.65 -9.88 2.56
N PHE A 52 -7.68 -8.63 2.08
CA PHE A 52 -6.90 -8.19 0.92
C PHE A 52 -5.46 -7.78 1.28
N TYR A 53 -5.24 -7.22 2.49
CA TYR A 53 -3.89 -6.87 3.00
C TYR A 53 -3.35 -7.91 3.99
N GLY A 54 -3.79 -9.17 3.87
CA GLY A 54 -3.22 -10.31 4.56
C GLY A 54 -3.41 -10.21 6.07
N ALA A 55 -4.42 -10.86 6.53
CA ALA A 55 -4.31 -11.54 7.79
C ALA A 55 -3.12 -12.47 7.65
N ASP A 56 -2.12 -12.18 8.36
CA ASP A 56 -1.20 -13.08 9.04
C ASP A 56 0.04 -12.25 9.35
N ASP A 57 -0.02 -11.48 10.45
CA ASP A 57 1.16 -10.92 11.13
C ASP A 57 2.10 -12.02 11.67
N ASP A 58 1.84 -13.29 11.30
CA ASP A 58 2.66 -14.47 11.57
C ASP A 58 3.18 -15.14 10.28
N GLU A 59 3.04 -14.54 9.08
CA GLU A 59 3.81 -14.98 7.94
C GLU A 59 5.26 -14.64 8.23
N GLU A 60 6.06 -15.66 8.50
CA GLU A 60 7.52 -15.56 8.49
C GLU A 60 7.91 -14.83 7.20
N GLU A 61 8.35 -13.58 7.35
CA GLU A 61 8.88 -12.78 6.25
C GLU A 61 9.81 -13.69 5.44
N ASP A 62 9.51 -13.88 4.16
CA ASP A 62 10.26 -14.83 3.35
C ASP A 62 11.76 -14.46 3.38
N GLU A 63 12.61 -15.44 3.24
CA GLU A 63 14.04 -15.27 3.40
C GLU A 63 14.62 -14.20 2.46
N LEU A 64 14.04 -14.07 1.26
CA LEU A 64 14.41 -13.04 0.29
C LEU A 64 14.07 -11.63 0.81
N THR A 65 12.86 -11.42 1.31
CA THR A 65 12.42 -10.14 1.86
C THR A 65 13.25 -9.74 3.07
N ARG A 66 13.51 -10.68 3.97
CA ARG A 66 14.36 -10.46 5.15
C ARG A 66 15.79 -10.06 4.78
N ASP A 67 16.41 -10.78 3.85
CA ASP A 67 17.78 -10.49 3.39
C ASP A 67 17.83 -9.12 2.66
N SER A 68 16.79 -8.80 1.88
CA SER A 68 16.66 -7.50 1.21
C SER A 68 16.51 -6.33 2.20
N ASN A 69 15.67 -6.50 3.24
CA ASN A 69 15.46 -5.49 4.27
C ASN A 69 16.70 -5.27 5.14
N ALA A 70 17.45 -6.33 5.45
CA ALA A 70 18.70 -6.22 6.19
C ALA A 70 19.72 -5.29 5.51
N ILE A 71 19.75 -5.24 4.18
CA ILE A 71 20.63 -4.32 3.43
C ILE A 71 20.16 -2.86 3.64
N ILE A 72 18.85 -2.61 3.62
CA ILE A 72 18.28 -1.28 3.86
C ILE A 72 18.64 -0.80 5.28
N ASP A 73 18.51 -1.68 6.26
CA ASP A 73 18.85 -1.37 7.66
C ASP A 73 20.33 -0.98 7.79
N LEU A 74 21.23 -1.71 7.16
CA LEU A 74 22.68 -1.38 7.15
C LEU A 74 22.93 0.00 6.51
N VAL A 75 22.21 0.36 5.44
CA VAL A 75 22.31 1.69 4.82
C VAL A 75 21.82 2.77 5.79
N HIS A 76 20.68 2.57 6.47
CA HIS A 76 20.16 3.52 7.45
C HIS A 76 21.08 3.69 8.66
N GLU A 77 21.78 2.63 9.06
CA GLU A 77 22.80 2.67 10.11
C GLU A 77 24.12 3.31 9.66
N GLY A 78 24.26 3.63 8.38
CA GLY A 78 25.49 4.18 7.80
C GLY A 78 26.62 3.16 7.62
N LYS A 79 26.34 1.86 7.74
CA LYS A 79 27.28 0.75 7.55
C LYS A 79 27.42 0.37 6.08
N LEU A 80 27.85 1.33 5.25
CA LEU A 80 27.78 1.22 3.80
C LEU A 80 28.64 0.12 3.20
N ASP A 81 29.79 -0.20 3.82
CA ASP A 81 30.67 -1.28 3.36
C ASP A 81 30.05 -2.66 3.63
N GLU A 82 29.37 -2.81 4.77
CA GLU A 82 28.64 -4.02 5.12
C GLU A 82 27.40 -4.17 4.22
N ALA A 83 26.68 -3.07 3.96
CA ALA A 83 25.52 -3.03 3.07
C ALA A 83 25.90 -3.43 1.63
N GLU A 84 27.02 -2.92 1.10
CA GLU A 84 27.49 -3.28 -0.24
C GLU A 84 27.82 -4.77 -0.33
N LYS A 85 28.55 -5.29 0.68
CA LYS A 85 28.87 -6.71 0.73
C LYS A 85 27.61 -7.58 0.78
N ALA A 86 26.67 -7.22 1.65
CA ALA A 86 25.37 -7.92 1.77
C ALA A 86 24.58 -7.87 0.46
N ALA A 87 24.58 -6.74 -0.25
CA ALA A 87 23.90 -6.62 -1.54
C ALA A 87 24.54 -7.48 -2.64
N HIS A 88 25.87 -7.65 -2.63
CA HIS A 88 26.55 -8.57 -3.54
C HIS A 88 26.23 -10.03 -3.20
N GLU A 89 26.23 -10.41 -1.93
CA GLU A 89 25.83 -11.75 -1.47
C GLU A 89 24.38 -12.04 -1.83
N PHE A 90 23.50 -11.03 -1.73
CA PHE A 90 22.12 -11.11 -2.14
C PHE A 90 21.98 -11.39 -3.65
N LEU A 91 22.73 -10.70 -4.50
CA LEU A 91 22.73 -10.94 -5.95
C LEU A 91 23.18 -12.36 -6.32
N GLU A 92 24.17 -12.90 -5.60
CA GLU A 92 24.64 -14.27 -5.82
C GLU A 92 23.60 -15.30 -5.40
N ARG A 93 22.88 -15.03 -4.31
CA ARG A 93 21.84 -15.92 -3.76
C ARG A 93 20.53 -15.87 -4.54
N TYR A 94 20.15 -14.68 -5.00
CA TYR A 94 18.88 -14.41 -5.68
C TYR A 94 19.05 -13.77 -7.07
N PRO A 95 19.70 -14.46 -8.02
CA PRO A 95 20.00 -13.88 -9.34
C PRO A 95 18.78 -13.69 -10.25
N TYR A 96 17.61 -14.14 -9.81
CA TYR A 96 16.35 -14.10 -10.55
C TYR A 96 15.42 -12.96 -10.14
N VAL A 97 15.89 -12.01 -9.32
CA VAL A 97 15.18 -10.81 -8.91
C VAL A 97 16.01 -9.56 -9.18
N HIS A 98 15.35 -8.41 -9.31
CA HIS A 98 16.03 -7.13 -9.56
C HIS A 98 16.55 -6.45 -8.28
N ASP A 99 16.05 -6.88 -7.11
CA ASP A 99 16.25 -6.25 -5.81
C ASP A 99 17.72 -6.03 -5.45
N GLY A 100 18.59 -6.97 -5.78
CA GLY A 100 20.03 -6.81 -5.48
C GLY A 100 20.67 -5.62 -6.18
N TYR A 101 20.28 -5.33 -7.42
CA TYR A 101 20.74 -4.12 -8.11
C TYR A 101 20.12 -2.86 -7.53
N ASP A 102 18.86 -2.91 -7.13
CA ASP A 102 18.18 -1.81 -6.44
C ASP A 102 18.87 -1.49 -5.10
N ARG A 103 19.16 -2.50 -4.30
CA ARG A 103 19.89 -2.33 -3.02
C ARG A 103 21.31 -1.80 -3.22
N LEU A 104 22.04 -2.23 -4.24
CA LEU A 104 23.35 -1.64 -4.58
C LEU A 104 23.20 -0.17 -5.00
N GLY A 105 22.16 0.18 -5.77
CA GLY A 105 21.85 1.56 -6.12
C GLY A 105 21.69 2.42 -4.87
N LEU A 106 20.89 1.96 -3.91
CA LEU A 106 20.67 2.64 -2.63
C LEU A 106 21.97 2.84 -1.83
N VAL A 107 22.86 1.83 -1.79
CA VAL A 107 24.17 1.94 -1.12
C VAL A 107 25.02 3.02 -1.76
N TYR A 108 25.10 3.06 -3.11
CA TYR A 108 25.91 4.06 -3.82
C TYR A 108 25.32 5.46 -3.73
N GLU A 109 23.98 5.61 -3.68
CA GLU A 109 23.35 6.89 -3.38
C GLU A 109 23.74 7.40 -1.98
N ALA A 110 23.67 6.53 -0.98
CA ALA A 110 24.06 6.88 0.39
C ALA A 110 25.56 7.27 0.51
N ARG A 111 26.42 6.71 -0.35
CA ARG A 111 27.84 7.10 -0.47
C ARG A 111 28.04 8.41 -1.25
N GLY A 112 27.03 8.88 -1.98
CA GLY A 112 27.15 10.01 -2.89
C GLY A 112 27.78 9.67 -4.24
N ASP A 113 27.98 8.38 -4.55
CA ASP A 113 28.46 7.92 -5.86
C ASP A 113 27.28 7.83 -6.84
N ARG A 114 26.88 9.00 -7.33
CA ARG A 114 25.72 9.17 -8.21
C ARG A 114 25.81 8.31 -9.48
N LYS A 115 27.02 8.18 -10.04
CA LYS A 115 27.21 7.42 -11.27
C LYS A 115 27.06 5.92 -11.04
N ALA A 116 27.68 5.39 -10.00
CA ALA A 116 27.54 3.98 -9.64
C ALA A 116 26.09 3.63 -9.30
N ALA A 117 25.36 4.52 -8.59
CA ALA A 117 23.95 4.36 -8.32
C ALA A 117 23.12 4.30 -9.60
N ALA A 118 23.31 5.26 -10.52
CA ALA A 118 22.63 5.26 -11.82
C ALA A 118 22.91 3.99 -12.64
N ASP A 119 24.15 3.50 -12.61
CA ASP A 119 24.53 2.26 -13.31
C ASP A 119 23.82 1.03 -12.71
N CYS A 120 23.64 0.99 -11.41
CA CYS A 120 22.84 -0.06 -10.74
C CYS A 120 21.37 0.01 -11.14
N TYR A 121 20.75 1.18 -11.14
CA TYR A 121 19.36 1.34 -11.56
C TYR A 121 19.13 1.06 -13.04
N ARG A 122 20.10 1.32 -13.92
CA ARG A 122 20.07 0.85 -15.33
C ARG A 122 19.96 -0.68 -15.40
N LYS A 123 20.67 -1.41 -14.55
CA LYS A 123 20.57 -2.87 -14.48
C LYS A 123 19.20 -3.34 -14.00
N VAL A 124 18.55 -2.63 -13.05
CA VAL A 124 17.16 -2.89 -12.68
C VAL A 124 16.26 -2.75 -13.90
N VAL A 125 16.38 -1.65 -14.64
CA VAL A 125 15.58 -1.39 -15.85
C VAL A 125 15.80 -2.47 -16.92
N GLU A 126 17.05 -2.85 -17.16
CA GLU A 126 17.41 -3.93 -18.09
C GLU A 126 16.80 -5.27 -17.68
N PHE A 127 16.90 -5.61 -16.39
CA PHE A 127 16.33 -6.83 -15.85
C PHE A 127 14.82 -6.88 -16.04
N VAL A 128 14.12 -5.81 -15.67
CA VAL A 128 12.65 -5.70 -15.79
C VAL A 128 12.22 -5.81 -17.26
N LYS A 129 12.91 -5.12 -18.17
CA LYS A 129 12.64 -5.17 -19.62
C LYS A 129 12.89 -6.57 -20.22
N ALA A 130 13.80 -7.35 -19.64
CA ALA A 130 14.03 -8.74 -20.05
C ALA A 130 12.93 -9.70 -19.54
N HIS A 131 12.16 -9.30 -18.52
CA HIS A 131 11.12 -10.12 -17.89
C HIS A 131 9.72 -9.47 -17.93
N PRO A 132 9.20 -9.09 -19.12
CA PRO A 132 7.99 -8.25 -19.25
C PRO A 132 6.69 -8.92 -18.76
N LYS A 133 6.72 -10.21 -18.47
CA LYS A 133 5.56 -10.94 -17.91
C LYS A 133 5.48 -10.88 -16.38
N GLN A 134 6.56 -10.47 -15.73
CA GLN A 134 6.66 -10.44 -14.27
C GLN A 134 6.42 -9.03 -13.70
N TYR A 135 6.52 -8.01 -14.54
CA TYR A 135 6.46 -6.61 -14.11
C TYR A 135 5.45 -5.81 -14.94
N GLU A 136 4.77 -4.87 -14.28
CA GLU A 136 3.92 -3.91 -14.96
C GLU A 136 4.76 -2.97 -15.86
N PRO A 137 4.23 -2.53 -17.03
CA PRO A 137 4.96 -1.67 -17.96
C PRO A 137 5.47 -0.36 -17.36
N THR A 138 4.82 0.12 -16.30
CA THR A 138 5.17 1.36 -15.59
C THR A 138 6.23 1.18 -14.51
N PHE A 139 6.61 -0.05 -14.19
CA PHE A 139 7.55 -0.36 -13.10
C PHE A 139 8.91 0.34 -13.28
N THR A 140 9.40 0.47 -14.51
CA THR A 140 10.70 1.10 -14.80
C THR A 140 10.71 2.61 -14.69
N VAL A 141 9.54 3.27 -14.71
CA VAL A 141 9.43 4.74 -14.78
C VAL A 141 10.15 5.43 -13.63
N THR A 142 9.98 4.92 -12.40
CA THR A 142 10.66 5.48 -11.23
C THR A 142 12.17 5.36 -11.33
N PHE A 143 12.68 4.21 -11.76
CA PHE A 143 14.12 4.00 -11.93
C PHE A 143 14.70 4.84 -13.06
N GLU A 144 13.97 5.01 -14.18
CA GLU A 144 14.38 5.89 -15.27
C GLU A 144 14.47 7.36 -14.83
N GLN A 145 13.54 7.83 -13.99
CA GLN A 145 13.61 9.16 -13.40
C GLN A 145 14.82 9.31 -12.45
N MET A 146 15.08 8.32 -11.59
CA MET A 146 16.23 8.33 -10.68
C MET A 146 17.57 8.35 -11.48
N ILE A 147 17.64 7.60 -12.57
CA ILE A 147 18.82 7.59 -13.47
C ILE A 147 19.04 8.99 -14.06
N ASP A 148 18.00 9.64 -14.57
CA ASP A 148 18.08 10.98 -15.17
C ASP A 148 18.49 12.05 -14.13
N GLU A 149 18.04 11.91 -12.89
CA GLU A 149 18.46 12.78 -11.79
C GLU A 149 19.92 12.57 -11.38
N LEU A 150 20.37 11.30 -11.30
CA LEU A 150 21.68 10.93 -10.80
C LEU A 150 22.81 11.15 -11.86
N ASP A 151 22.54 10.81 -13.11
CA ASP A 151 23.46 10.88 -14.24
C ASP A 151 22.74 11.44 -15.49
N PRO A 152 22.40 12.75 -15.49
CA PRO A 152 21.67 13.36 -16.58
C PRO A 152 22.44 13.28 -17.91
N PRO A 153 21.76 13.09 -19.04
CA PRO A 153 22.39 13.10 -20.35
C PRO A 153 23.11 14.44 -20.60
N PRO A 154 24.22 14.44 -21.35
CA PRO A 154 24.94 15.68 -21.63
C PRO A 154 24.02 16.69 -22.32
N ALA A 155 24.07 17.94 -21.86
CA ALA A 155 23.31 19.04 -22.48
C ALA A 155 23.70 19.18 -23.96
N THR A 156 22.72 19.00 -24.85
CA THR A 156 22.89 19.19 -26.30
C THR A 156 22.82 20.66 -26.69
#